data_afa00746ed7cc9e891b7b9f547bc737e
#
_entry.id   afa00746ed7cc9e891b7b9f547bc737e
#
_cell.length_a   1.000
_cell.length_b   1.000
_cell.length_c   1.000
_cell.angle_alpha   90.00
_cell.angle_beta   90.00
_cell.angle_gamma   90.00
#
_symmetry.space_group_name_H-M   'P 1'
#
loop_
_entity.id
_entity.type
_entity.pdbx_description
1 polymer ?
#
loop_
_entity_poly.entity_id
_entity_poly.type
_entity_poly.pdbx_seq_one_letter_code
_entity_poly.pdbx_strand_id
1 'polypeptide(L)'
;MYKRQVLGHDRDYMMEHFDRIIEFSELKDFVDVPVKNFSSGMIARLGFSIATEVQADILVCDEVLAVGDFMFQQKCHRRMEEMLSNGTTLLFVSHDINQVQQLCQRSIWLDHGVLRGDGPSREVCADYVRAMEAGET
;
A
#
# COMPACT_ATOMS: atom_id res chain seq x y z
N MET A 1 -3.60 3.76 20.55
CA MET A 1 -3.27 5.18 20.75
C MET A 1 -1.94 5.61 20.12
N TYR A 2 -0.93 4.73 19.99
CA TYR A 2 0.42 5.09 19.50
C TYR A 2 0.58 5.23 17.98
N LYS A 3 -0.17 4.47 17.16
CA LYS A 3 0.03 4.50 15.68
C LYS A 3 -0.29 5.83 15.00
N ARG A 4 -1.26 6.61 15.51
CA ARG A 4 -1.60 7.91 14.91
C ARG A 4 -0.49 8.97 15.13
N GLN A 5 0.22 8.91 16.26
CA GLN A 5 1.35 9.82 16.54
C GLN A 5 2.55 9.50 15.64
N VAL A 6 2.72 8.23 15.26
CA VAL A 6 3.77 7.80 14.33
C VAL A 6 3.53 8.33 12.92
N LEU A 7 2.26 8.52 12.51
CA LEU A 7 1.89 9.06 11.20
C LEU A 7 1.71 10.59 11.18
N GLY A 8 1.96 11.28 12.31
CA GLY A 8 1.97 12.75 12.37
C GLY A 8 0.61 13.44 12.40
N HIS A 9 -0.51 12.68 12.58
CA HIS A 9 -1.85 13.26 12.63
C HIS A 9 -2.25 13.66 14.05
N ASP A 10 -2.86 14.84 14.19
CA ASP A 10 -3.40 15.29 15.46
C ASP A 10 -4.69 14.53 15.86
N ARG A 11 -5.15 14.78 17.09
CA ARG A 11 -6.31 14.10 17.64
C ARG A 11 -7.60 14.53 16.92
N ASP A 12 -7.72 15.79 16.58
CA ASP A 12 -8.96 16.36 16.02
C ASP A 12 -9.15 15.85 14.60
N TYR A 13 -8.08 15.81 13.81
CA TYR A 13 -8.08 15.16 12.49
C TYR A 13 -8.53 13.69 12.57
N MET A 14 -7.95 12.91 13.51
CA MET A 14 -8.30 11.50 13.65
C MET A 14 -9.74 11.29 14.11
N MET A 15 -10.31 12.19 14.91
CA MET A 15 -11.71 12.10 15.32
C MET A 15 -12.67 12.39 14.17
N GLU A 16 -12.35 13.35 13.31
CA GLU A 16 -13.12 13.67 12.13
C GLU A 16 -13.14 12.51 11.10
N HIS A 17 -12.01 11.81 10.96
CA HIS A 17 -11.85 10.72 10.00
C HIS A 17 -12.09 9.31 10.59
N PHE A 18 -12.37 9.23 11.89
CA PHE A 18 -12.46 7.95 12.62
C PHE A 18 -13.47 6.99 12.01
N ASP A 19 -14.68 7.45 11.76
CA ASP A 19 -15.76 6.60 11.25
C ASP A 19 -15.41 6.01 9.87
N ARG A 20 -14.78 6.80 8.99
CA ARG A 20 -14.34 6.37 7.67
C ARG A 20 -13.20 5.35 7.74
N ILE A 21 -12.24 5.55 8.65
CA ILE A 21 -11.14 4.60 8.90
C ILE A 21 -11.69 3.26 9.39
N ILE A 22 -12.62 3.28 10.35
CA ILE A 22 -13.23 2.08 10.92
C ILE A 22 -14.08 1.35 9.89
N GLU A 23 -14.88 2.06 9.12
CA GLU A 23 -15.69 1.49 8.05
C GLU A 23 -14.81 0.86 6.95
N PHE A 24 -13.74 1.54 6.53
CA PHE A 24 -12.82 1.01 5.54
C PHE A 24 -12.11 -0.23 6.05
N SER A 25 -11.62 -0.23 7.29
CA SER A 25 -10.88 -1.36 7.88
C SER A 25 -11.76 -2.58 8.18
N GLU A 26 -13.10 -2.43 8.17
CA GLU A 26 -14.08 -3.46 8.54
C GLU A 26 -13.93 -3.95 9.99
N LEU A 27 -13.47 -3.06 10.88
CA LEU A 27 -13.20 -3.36 12.29
C LEU A 27 -14.24 -2.76 13.24
N LYS A 28 -15.46 -2.50 12.76
CA LYS A 28 -16.52 -1.87 13.56
C LYS A 28 -16.83 -2.62 14.85
N ASP A 29 -16.89 -3.94 14.79
CA ASP A 29 -17.19 -4.79 15.95
C ASP A 29 -16.03 -4.90 16.97
N PHE A 30 -14.86 -4.35 16.62
CA PHE A 30 -13.64 -4.40 17.41
C PHE A 30 -13.19 -3.03 17.95
N VAL A 31 -14.03 -2.00 17.85
CA VAL A 31 -13.66 -0.62 18.24
C VAL A 31 -13.26 -0.52 19.70
N ASP A 32 -13.94 -1.26 20.57
CA ASP A 32 -13.68 -1.28 22.01
C ASP A 32 -12.57 -2.28 22.42
N VAL A 33 -12.04 -3.06 21.47
CA VAL A 33 -10.97 -4.02 21.73
C VAL A 33 -9.62 -3.32 21.67
N PRO A 34 -8.76 -3.46 22.70
CA PRO A 34 -7.42 -2.90 22.65
C PRO A 34 -6.60 -3.46 21.46
N VAL A 35 -5.90 -2.59 20.74
CA VAL A 35 -5.11 -2.96 19.52
C VAL A 35 -4.08 -4.07 19.79
N LYS A 36 -3.58 -4.20 21.03
CA LYS A 36 -2.68 -5.28 21.43
C LYS A 36 -3.28 -6.69 21.28
N ASN A 37 -4.62 -6.78 21.24
CA ASN A 37 -5.37 -8.03 21.07
C ASN A 37 -5.78 -8.29 19.61
N PHE A 38 -5.39 -7.39 18.69
CA PHE A 38 -5.67 -7.54 17.26
C PHE A 38 -4.77 -8.62 16.64
N SER A 39 -5.33 -9.36 15.68
CA SER A 39 -4.51 -10.21 14.82
C SER A 39 -3.61 -9.36 13.91
N SER A 40 -2.58 -9.97 13.32
CA SER A 40 -1.71 -9.31 12.34
C SER A 40 -2.50 -8.74 11.16
N GLY A 41 -3.50 -9.49 10.67
CA GLY A 41 -4.40 -9.04 9.62
C GLY A 41 -5.24 -7.82 10.00
N MET A 42 -5.79 -7.78 11.23
CA MET A 42 -6.52 -6.62 11.75
C MET A 42 -5.62 -5.38 11.87
N ILE A 43 -4.39 -5.58 12.35
CA ILE A 43 -3.40 -4.50 12.45
C ILE A 43 -3.06 -3.94 11.07
N ALA A 44 -2.86 -4.82 10.09
CA ALA A 44 -2.54 -4.43 8.73
C ALA A 44 -3.72 -3.71 8.05
N ARG A 45 -4.97 -4.20 8.18
CA ARG A 45 -6.19 -3.54 7.70
C ARG A 45 -6.33 -2.14 8.31
N LEU A 46 -6.19 -2.01 9.63
CA LEU A 46 -6.26 -0.72 10.31
C LEU A 46 -5.14 0.23 9.86
N GLY A 47 -3.91 -0.28 9.75
CA GLY A 47 -2.76 0.50 9.30
C GLY A 47 -2.93 1.05 7.89
N PHE A 48 -3.39 0.23 6.94
CA PHE A 48 -3.68 0.65 5.58
C PHE A 48 -4.82 1.70 5.54
N SER A 49 -5.89 1.47 6.30
CA SER A 49 -7.04 2.40 6.37
C SER A 49 -6.62 3.78 6.88
N ILE A 50 -5.76 3.84 7.91
CA ILE A 50 -5.23 5.10 8.43
C ILE A 50 -4.31 5.77 7.38
N ALA A 51 -3.40 5.01 6.77
CA ALA A 51 -2.44 5.57 5.82
C ALA A 51 -3.11 6.15 4.57
N THR A 52 -4.21 5.55 4.10
CA THR A 52 -4.92 5.96 2.88
C THR A 52 -6.09 6.93 3.14
N GLU A 53 -6.46 7.19 4.38
CA GLU A 53 -7.42 8.25 4.71
C GLU A 53 -6.78 9.65 4.60
N VAL A 54 -5.47 9.72 4.71
CA VAL A 54 -4.70 10.96 4.57
C VAL A 54 -4.59 11.34 3.10
N GLN A 55 -4.87 12.59 2.78
CA GLN A 55 -4.53 13.16 1.48
C GLN A 55 -3.02 13.49 1.46
N ALA A 56 -2.23 12.53 0.99
CA ALA A 56 -0.79 12.71 0.84
C ALA A 56 -0.45 13.03 -0.62
N ASP A 57 0.49 13.95 -0.84
CA ASP A 57 1.04 14.22 -2.17
C ASP A 57 1.87 13.04 -2.69
N ILE A 58 2.56 12.35 -1.77
CA ILE A 58 3.39 11.18 -2.07
C ILE A 58 3.04 10.07 -1.07
N LEU A 59 2.70 8.90 -1.59
CA LEU A 59 2.47 7.68 -0.81
C LEU A 59 3.57 6.67 -1.11
N VAL A 60 4.25 6.21 -0.06
CA VAL A 60 5.26 5.15 -0.15
C VAL A 60 4.66 3.85 0.36
N CYS A 61 4.62 2.84 -0.49
CA CYS A 61 4.13 1.50 -0.15
C CYS A 61 5.23 0.47 -0.39
N ASP A 62 5.56 -0.28 0.67
CA ASP A 62 6.51 -1.39 0.63
C ASP A 62 5.74 -2.70 0.91
N GLU A 63 5.46 -3.46 -0.13
CA GLU A 63 4.76 -4.77 -0.15
C GLU A 63 3.36 -4.84 0.54
N VAL A 64 2.82 -3.73 1.02
CA VAL A 64 1.68 -3.69 1.96
C VAL A 64 0.31 -3.93 1.30
N LEU A 65 0.22 -4.15 -0.01
CA LEU A 65 -1.08 -4.35 -0.68
C LEU A 65 -1.66 -5.76 -0.53
N ALA A 66 -0.88 -6.72 -0.06
CA ALA A 66 -1.33 -8.09 0.24
C ALA A 66 -2.00 -8.23 1.62
N VAL A 67 -2.76 -7.21 2.05
CA VAL A 67 -3.41 -7.16 3.36
C VAL A 67 -4.79 -7.78 3.34
N GLY A 68 -5.06 -8.64 4.32
CA GLY A 68 -6.39 -9.21 4.51
C GLY A 68 -6.74 -10.33 3.51
N ASP A 69 -8.04 -10.56 3.34
CA ASP A 69 -8.57 -11.51 2.36
C ASP A 69 -8.69 -10.87 0.95
N PHE A 70 -9.08 -11.69 -0.01
CA PHE A 70 -9.22 -11.27 -1.41
C PHE A 70 -10.14 -10.04 -1.57
N MET A 71 -11.26 -9.98 -0.83
CA MET A 71 -12.21 -8.86 -0.95
C MET A 71 -11.60 -7.56 -0.40
N PHE A 72 -10.87 -7.65 0.69
CA PHE A 72 -10.18 -6.49 1.25
C PHE A 72 -9.03 -6.01 0.35
N GLN A 73 -8.29 -6.92 -0.28
CA GLN A 73 -7.26 -6.58 -1.28
C GLN A 73 -7.85 -5.81 -2.46
N GLN A 74 -9.00 -6.24 -2.97
CA GLN A 74 -9.74 -5.54 -4.03
C GLN A 74 -10.14 -4.11 -3.60
N LYS A 75 -10.53 -3.95 -2.35
CA LYS A 75 -10.88 -2.66 -1.76
C LYS A 75 -9.66 -1.74 -1.64
N CYS A 76 -8.52 -2.30 -1.22
CA CYS A 76 -7.24 -1.59 -1.19
C CYS A 76 -6.81 -1.12 -2.59
N HIS A 77 -6.92 -1.99 -3.61
CA HIS A 77 -6.60 -1.63 -5.00
C HIS A 77 -7.42 -0.44 -5.48
N ARG A 78 -8.75 -0.48 -5.30
CA ARG A 78 -9.63 0.63 -5.69
C ARG A 78 -9.26 1.94 -4.98
N ARG A 79 -8.96 1.89 -3.70
CA ARG A 79 -8.52 3.07 -2.94
C ARG A 79 -7.23 3.65 -3.50
N MET A 80 -6.26 2.80 -3.89
CA MET A 80 -5.02 3.26 -4.52
C MET A 80 -5.28 3.92 -5.87
N GLU A 81 -6.12 3.33 -6.73
CA GLU A 81 -6.51 3.90 -8.01
C GLU A 81 -7.18 5.28 -7.84
N GLU A 82 -8.08 5.42 -6.86
CA GLU A 82 -8.71 6.70 -6.51
C GLU A 82 -7.67 7.75 -6.09
N MET A 83 -6.71 7.38 -5.23
CA MET A 83 -5.65 8.31 -4.80
C MET A 83 -4.77 8.75 -5.97
N LEU A 84 -4.38 7.81 -6.85
CA LEU A 84 -3.61 8.11 -8.05
C LEU A 84 -4.37 9.04 -9.01
N SER A 85 -5.66 8.79 -9.21
CA SER A 85 -6.51 9.66 -10.07
C SER A 85 -6.69 11.06 -9.49
N ASN A 86 -6.59 11.22 -8.18
CA ASN A 86 -6.64 12.49 -7.48
C ASN A 86 -5.28 13.21 -7.39
N GLY A 87 -4.24 12.68 -8.04
CA GLY A 87 -2.94 13.32 -8.17
C GLY A 87 -1.89 12.91 -7.13
N THR A 88 -2.17 11.92 -6.26
CA THR A 88 -1.15 11.35 -5.36
C THR A 88 -0.08 10.64 -6.18
N THR A 89 1.19 10.93 -5.89
CA THR A 89 2.33 10.18 -6.44
C THR A 89 2.56 8.91 -5.61
N LEU A 90 2.60 7.75 -6.27
CA LEU A 90 2.87 6.47 -5.61
C LEU A 90 4.32 6.04 -5.85
N LEU A 91 5.04 5.80 -4.77
CA LEU A 91 6.29 5.04 -4.77
C LEU A 91 6.01 3.64 -4.23
N PHE A 92 5.96 2.67 -5.13
CA PHE A 92 5.57 1.29 -4.82
C PHE A 92 6.75 0.35 -4.96
N VAL A 93 7.07 -0.37 -3.89
CA VAL A 93 8.07 -1.44 -3.88
C VAL A 93 7.34 -2.77 -3.75
N SER A 94 7.52 -3.67 -4.70
CA SER A 94 6.89 -4.99 -4.71
C SER A 94 7.67 -5.98 -5.56
N HIS A 95 7.54 -7.25 -5.23
CA HIS A 95 7.97 -8.36 -6.06
C HIS A 95 6.82 -8.93 -6.92
N ASP A 96 5.59 -8.47 -6.73
CA ASP A 96 4.44 -8.83 -7.56
C ASP A 96 4.38 -7.95 -8.82
N ILE A 97 4.87 -8.51 -9.92
CA ILE A 97 4.96 -7.84 -11.21
C ILE A 97 3.59 -7.41 -11.73
N ASN A 98 2.54 -8.19 -11.48
CA ASN A 98 1.19 -7.85 -11.93
C ASN A 98 0.70 -6.59 -11.23
N GLN A 99 0.91 -6.47 -9.92
CA GLN A 99 0.54 -5.26 -9.17
C GLN A 99 1.36 -4.05 -9.63
N VAL A 100 2.66 -4.23 -9.87
CA VAL A 100 3.52 -3.15 -10.39
C VAL A 100 3.01 -2.64 -11.74
N GLN A 101 2.67 -3.54 -12.67
CA GLN A 101 2.16 -3.17 -13.99
C GLN A 101 0.77 -2.51 -13.96
N GLN A 102 -0.06 -2.86 -12.98
CA GLN A 102 -1.40 -2.26 -12.82
C GLN A 102 -1.34 -0.87 -12.20
N LEU A 103 -0.50 -0.66 -11.22
CA LEU A 103 -0.46 0.56 -10.42
C LEU A 103 0.57 1.58 -10.91
N CYS A 104 1.66 1.13 -11.55
CA CYS A 104 2.79 1.98 -11.89
C CYS A 104 2.96 2.12 -13.40
N GLN A 105 3.08 3.37 -13.88
CA GLN A 105 3.37 3.65 -15.30
C GLN A 105 4.85 3.48 -15.61
N ARG A 106 5.73 3.77 -14.65
CA ARG A 106 7.19 3.67 -14.73
C ARG A 106 7.69 2.75 -13.61
N SER A 107 8.69 1.94 -13.93
CA SER A 107 9.34 1.05 -12.97
C SER A 107 10.86 1.19 -13.02
N ILE A 108 11.47 0.90 -11.90
CA ILE A 108 12.91 0.83 -11.73
C ILE A 108 13.23 -0.59 -11.25
N TRP A 109 14.12 -1.28 -11.98
CA TRP A 109 14.64 -2.57 -11.54
C TRP A 109 16.02 -2.39 -10.91
N LEU A 110 16.10 -2.75 -9.64
CA LEU A 110 17.34 -2.77 -8.87
C LEU A 110 17.76 -4.22 -8.59
N ASP A 111 19.01 -4.54 -8.86
CA ASP A 111 19.60 -5.83 -8.57
C ASP A 111 20.89 -5.61 -7.75
N HIS A 112 20.94 -6.13 -6.52
CA HIS A 112 22.07 -5.93 -5.59
C HIS A 112 22.55 -4.46 -5.49
N GLY A 113 21.62 -3.51 -5.52
CA GLY A 113 21.92 -2.07 -5.46
C GLY A 113 22.35 -1.44 -6.79
N VAL A 114 22.38 -2.23 -7.87
CA VAL A 114 22.71 -1.75 -9.23
C VAL A 114 21.42 -1.52 -10.02
N LEU A 115 21.33 -0.35 -10.68
CA LEU A 115 20.24 -0.05 -11.60
C LEU A 115 20.38 -0.90 -12.87
N ARG A 116 19.42 -1.81 -13.10
CA ARG A 116 19.35 -2.69 -14.27
C ARG A 116 18.37 -2.20 -15.34
N GLY A 117 17.28 -1.58 -14.90
CA GLY A 117 16.25 -1.06 -15.80
C GLY A 117 15.54 0.14 -15.22
N ASP A 118 15.16 1.08 -16.10
CA ASP A 118 14.38 2.27 -15.76
C ASP A 118 13.56 2.67 -16.98
N GLY A 119 12.24 2.69 -16.87
CA GLY A 119 11.37 3.02 -17.98
C GLY A 119 9.91 2.60 -17.77
N PRO A 120 9.14 2.45 -18.87
CA PRO A 120 7.76 1.98 -18.80
C PRO A 120 7.66 0.64 -18.07
N SER A 121 6.73 0.54 -17.12
CA SER A 121 6.61 -0.65 -16.24
C SER A 121 6.49 -1.95 -17.03
N ARG A 122 5.76 -1.93 -18.16
CA ARG A 122 5.58 -3.12 -19.00
C ARG A 122 6.90 -3.64 -19.57
N GLU A 123 7.80 -2.75 -19.99
CA GLU A 123 9.09 -3.10 -20.57
C GLU A 123 10.06 -3.59 -19.50
N VAL A 124 10.23 -2.80 -18.42
CA VAL A 124 11.12 -3.14 -17.32
C VAL A 124 10.73 -4.45 -16.65
N CYS A 125 9.44 -4.69 -16.42
CA CYS A 125 8.94 -5.94 -15.86
C CYS A 125 9.19 -7.14 -16.78
N ALA A 126 9.04 -6.96 -18.11
CA ALA A 126 9.33 -8.03 -19.07
C ALA A 126 10.83 -8.38 -19.08
N ASP A 127 11.71 -7.38 -18.99
CA ASP A 127 13.16 -7.58 -18.90
C ASP A 127 13.55 -8.29 -17.61
N TYR A 128 12.95 -7.89 -16.48
CA TYR A 128 13.13 -8.54 -15.20
C TYR A 128 12.74 -10.02 -15.23
N VAL A 129 11.56 -10.37 -15.77
CA VAL A 129 11.11 -11.76 -15.90
C VAL A 129 12.06 -12.57 -16.73
N ARG A 130 12.52 -12.06 -17.87
CA ARG A 130 13.48 -12.75 -18.75
C ARG A 130 14.81 -13.04 -18.05
N ALA A 131 15.32 -12.08 -17.28
CA ALA A 131 16.56 -12.27 -16.52
C ALA A 131 16.40 -13.31 -15.41
N MET A 132 15.25 -13.31 -14.71
CA MET A 132 14.95 -14.33 -13.69
C MET A 132 14.85 -15.73 -14.29
N GLU A 133 14.21 -15.89 -15.45
CA GLU A 133 14.10 -17.17 -16.16
C GLU A 133 15.48 -17.66 -16.69
N ALA A 134 16.35 -16.71 -17.07
CA ALA A 134 17.72 -17.03 -17.51
C ALA A 134 18.70 -17.35 -16.37
N GLY A 135 18.29 -17.12 -15.10
CA GLY A 135 19.16 -17.31 -13.92
C GLY A 135 20.28 -16.26 -13.80
N GLU A 136 20.06 -15.06 -14.32
CA GLU A 136 21.04 -13.97 -14.37
C GLU A 136 20.98 -13.01 -13.16
N THR A 137 20.25 -13.39 -12.09
CA THR A 137 20.06 -12.58 -10.86
C THR A 137 20.53 -13.31 -9.62
#